data_5c2344439045f3f941f88207a4103c2d
#
_entry.id   5c2344439045f3f941f88207a4103c2d
#
_cell.length_a   1.000
_cell.length_b   1.000
_cell.length_c   1.000
_cell.angle_alpha   90.00
_cell.angle_beta   90.00
_cell.angle_gamma   90.00
#
_symmetry.space_group_name_H-M   'P 1'
#
loop_
_entity.id
_entity.type
_entity.pdbx_description
1 polymer ?
#
loop_
_entity_poly.entity_id
_entity_poly.type
_entity_poly.pdbx_seq_one_letter_code
_entity_poly.pdbx_strand_id
1 'polypeptide(L)'
;NDTFLRACRRQATDYTPLWLMRQAGRYLPEYKATRAQAGSFMGLATNVDYATEVTLQPLERFPLDAAILFSDILTVPDAMGLGLTFAEGEGPRFAKQVRDEAAVEQLAVPDLDKLRYVFDAVTSIRKALNGRVPLIGFSGSPWTLACYMVEGKGSDDYRLVKTLMYSRPDLMHRILAVNADAVAQYLNAQIDAGAQAVMIFDSWGGVLADGA
;
A
#
# COMPACT_ATOMS: atom_id res chain seq x y z
N ASN A 1 -2.96 -16.17 17.98
CA ASN A 1 -4.36 -15.97 17.59
C ASN A 1 -4.51 -16.11 16.08
N ASP A 2 -5.39 -17.01 15.60
CA ASP A 2 -5.66 -17.26 14.18
C ASP A 2 -7.10 -16.93 13.77
N THR A 3 -7.89 -16.33 14.67
CA THR A 3 -9.31 -16.03 14.46
C THR A 3 -9.57 -15.26 13.17
N PHE A 4 -8.73 -14.25 12.88
CA PHE A 4 -8.80 -13.50 11.63
C PHE A 4 -8.61 -14.38 10.39
N LEU A 5 -7.62 -15.28 10.39
CA LEU A 5 -7.36 -16.16 9.26
C LEU A 5 -8.46 -17.21 9.08
N ARG A 6 -9.02 -17.71 10.19
CA ARG A 6 -10.17 -18.63 10.18
C ARG A 6 -11.39 -17.95 9.55
N ALA A 7 -11.68 -16.71 9.96
CA ALA A 7 -12.76 -15.93 9.36
C ALA A 7 -12.56 -15.72 7.85
N CYS A 8 -11.35 -15.36 7.41
CA CYS A 8 -11.02 -15.25 5.98
C CYS A 8 -11.25 -16.56 5.21
N ARG A 9 -11.05 -17.70 5.85
CA ARG A 9 -11.29 -19.04 5.27
C ARG A 9 -12.72 -19.53 5.45
N ARG A 10 -13.65 -18.70 5.95
CA ARG A 10 -15.05 -19.05 6.26
C ARG A 10 -15.18 -20.20 7.28
N GLN A 11 -14.24 -20.33 8.18
CA GLN A 11 -14.27 -21.26 9.29
C GLN A 11 -14.98 -20.62 10.48
N ALA A 12 -15.60 -21.45 11.34
CA ALA A 12 -16.27 -20.97 12.53
C ALA A 12 -15.29 -20.27 13.48
N THR A 13 -15.72 -19.13 14.03
CA THR A 13 -14.98 -18.34 15.01
C THR A 13 -15.90 -18.03 16.18
N ASP A 14 -15.34 -17.89 17.40
CA ASP A 14 -16.11 -17.63 18.59
C ASP A 14 -16.61 -16.18 18.65
N TYR A 15 -15.97 -15.29 17.90
CA TYR A 15 -16.32 -13.88 17.77
C TYR A 15 -15.85 -13.34 16.39
N THR A 16 -16.36 -12.17 16.01
CA THR A 16 -15.92 -11.47 14.79
C THR A 16 -14.56 -10.81 15.04
N PRO A 17 -13.48 -11.22 14.33
CA PRO A 17 -12.16 -10.63 14.49
C PRO A 17 -12.14 -9.18 14.01
N LEU A 18 -11.35 -8.36 14.69
CA LEU A 18 -11.22 -6.93 14.40
C LEU A 18 -9.79 -6.54 14.08
N TRP A 19 -9.63 -5.79 12.99
CA TRP A 19 -8.43 -5.00 12.71
C TRP A 19 -8.88 -3.65 12.13
N LEU A 20 -8.00 -2.65 12.14
CA LEU A 20 -8.32 -1.31 11.65
C LEU A 20 -7.35 -0.90 10.56
N MET A 21 -7.89 -0.39 9.45
CA MET A 21 -7.08 0.32 8.47
C MET A 21 -6.41 1.53 9.16
N ARG A 22 -5.10 1.72 8.93
CA ARG A 22 -4.31 2.77 9.58
C ARG A 22 -4.27 2.65 11.11
N GLN A 23 -4.27 1.43 11.64
CA GLN A 23 -4.11 1.21 13.09
C GLN A 23 -2.79 1.81 13.62
N ALA A 24 -1.70 1.84 12.86
CA ALA A 24 -0.55 2.71 13.11
C ALA A 24 -0.85 4.12 12.58
N GLY A 25 -0.75 5.15 13.44
CA GLY A 25 -1.11 6.48 12.98
C GLY A 25 -0.92 7.60 14.01
N ARG A 26 -1.14 8.83 13.54
CA ARG A 26 -0.86 10.09 14.29
C ARG A 26 -1.68 10.28 15.55
N TYR A 27 -2.71 9.48 15.79
CA TYR A 27 -3.47 9.50 17.05
C TYR A 27 -2.70 8.86 18.21
N LEU A 28 -1.67 8.04 17.91
CA LEU A 28 -0.80 7.43 18.91
C LEU A 28 0.39 8.35 19.24
N PRO A 29 0.60 8.71 20.53
CA PRO A 29 1.76 9.52 20.93
C PRO A 29 3.10 8.86 20.56
N GLU A 30 3.23 7.53 20.75
CA GLU A 30 4.41 6.75 20.41
C GLU A 30 4.68 6.79 18.91
N TYR A 31 3.67 6.69 18.06
CA TYR A 31 3.82 6.85 16.62
C TYR A 31 4.40 8.23 16.26
N LYS A 32 3.90 9.31 16.91
CA LYS A 32 4.42 10.66 16.68
C LYS A 32 5.90 10.77 17.06
N ALA A 33 6.30 10.12 18.16
CA ALA A 33 7.69 10.11 18.61
C ALA A 33 8.60 9.42 17.60
N THR A 34 8.26 8.19 17.18
CA THR A 34 9.01 7.42 16.18
C THR A 34 9.03 8.16 14.83
N ARG A 35 7.91 8.77 14.42
CA ARG A 35 7.82 9.56 13.19
C ARG A 35 8.74 10.80 13.22
N ALA A 36 8.88 11.46 14.38
CA ALA A 36 9.77 12.60 14.55
C ALA A 36 11.25 12.17 14.45
N GLN A 37 11.62 11.02 15.03
CA GLN A 37 12.97 10.45 14.92
C GLN A 37 13.32 10.08 13.48
N ALA A 38 12.36 9.52 12.73
CA ALA A 38 12.54 9.15 11.33
C ALA A 38 12.69 10.36 10.37
N GLY A 39 12.34 11.57 10.81
CA GLY A 39 12.45 12.82 10.06
C GLY A 39 11.42 12.99 8.94
N SER A 40 11.12 11.97 8.17
CA SER A 40 10.15 12.00 7.06
C SER A 40 9.23 10.78 7.06
N PHE A 41 8.14 10.82 6.26
CA PHE A 41 7.30 9.64 6.08
C PHE A 41 8.08 8.50 5.41
N MET A 42 8.84 8.82 4.36
CA MET A 42 9.68 7.81 3.70
C MET A 42 10.80 7.31 4.61
N GLY A 43 11.41 8.19 5.43
CA GLY A 43 12.37 7.77 6.45
C GLY A 43 11.78 6.76 7.45
N LEU A 44 10.49 6.91 7.78
CA LEU A 44 9.78 5.94 8.62
C LEU A 44 9.49 4.64 7.86
N ALA A 45 8.95 4.74 6.64
CA ALA A 45 8.47 3.60 5.87
C ALA A 45 9.60 2.74 5.27
N THR A 46 10.75 3.34 4.96
CA THR A 46 11.91 2.63 4.38
C THR A 46 12.90 2.09 5.41
N ASN A 47 12.73 2.46 6.68
CA ASN A 47 13.52 1.92 7.77
C ASN A 47 12.80 0.73 8.42
N VAL A 48 13.40 -0.46 8.32
CA VAL A 48 12.81 -1.72 8.78
C VAL A 48 12.48 -1.71 10.27
N ASP A 49 13.35 -1.13 11.10
CA ASP A 49 13.14 -1.10 12.54
C ASP A 49 11.99 -0.17 12.90
N TYR A 50 11.93 1.02 12.32
CA TYR A 50 10.82 1.96 12.53
C TYR A 50 9.49 1.42 12.00
N ALA A 51 9.48 0.82 10.81
CA ALA A 51 8.27 0.20 10.25
C ALA A 51 7.77 -0.95 11.14
N THR A 52 8.69 -1.73 11.70
CA THR A 52 8.36 -2.79 12.67
C THR A 52 7.77 -2.21 13.94
N GLU A 53 8.43 -1.23 14.53
CA GLU A 53 8.00 -0.59 15.78
C GLU A 53 6.58 -0.01 15.63
N VAL A 54 6.33 0.82 14.62
CA VAL A 54 5.01 1.46 14.46
C VAL A 54 3.90 0.47 14.11
N THR A 55 4.23 -0.66 13.48
CA THR A 55 3.26 -1.74 13.23
C THR A 55 2.82 -2.41 14.53
N LEU A 56 3.72 -2.56 15.52
CA LEU A 56 3.43 -3.22 16.79
C LEU A 56 2.71 -2.29 17.79
N GLN A 57 2.99 -1.00 17.77
CA GLN A 57 2.46 -0.02 18.75
C GLN A 57 0.94 -0.12 18.97
N PRO A 58 0.07 -0.22 17.93
CA PRO A 58 -1.37 -0.38 18.13
C PRO A 58 -1.76 -1.64 18.91
N LEU A 59 -1.01 -2.73 18.72
CA LEU A 59 -1.29 -4.01 19.37
C LEU A 59 -0.99 -3.99 20.86
N GLU A 60 -0.16 -3.05 21.32
CA GLU A 60 0.11 -2.86 22.75
C GLU A 60 -1.03 -2.10 23.45
N ARG A 61 -1.84 -1.36 22.68
CA ARG A 61 -2.96 -0.58 23.21
C ARG A 61 -4.32 -1.23 23.04
N PHE A 62 -4.49 -1.98 21.97
CA PHE A 62 -5.79 -2.48 21.55
C PHE A 62 -5.74 -4.00 21.29
N PRO A 63 -6.78 -4.73 21.68
CA PRO A 63 -6.88 -6.18 21.45
C PRO A 63 -7.26 -6.48 20.01
N LEU A 64 -6.41 -6.09 19.05
CA LEU A 64 -6.64 -6.33 17.63
C LEU A 64 -6.28 -7.78 17.25
N ASP A 65 -7.02 -8.34 16.29
CA ASP A 65 -6.89 -9.73 15.83
C ASP A 65 -5.96 -9.89 14.62
N ALA A 66 -5.46 -8.80 14.07
CA ALA A 66 -4.43 -8.80 13.04
C ALA A 66 -3.56 -7.54 13.11
N ALA A 67 -2.32 -7.66 12.67
CA ALA A 67 -1.45 -6.54 12.34
C ALA A 67 -1.53 -6.26 10.85
N ILE A 68 -1.40 -5.00 10.45
CA ILE A 68 -1.18 -4.63 9.05
C ILE A 68 0.18 -3.97 8.91
N LEU A 69 0.92 -4.38 7.89
CA LEU A 69 2.21 -3.79 7.52
C LEU A 69 2.13 -2.26 7.46
N PHE A 70 3.10 -1.57 8.08
CA PHE A 70 3.26 -0.14 7.85
C PHE A 70 4.05 0.12 6.58
N SER A 71 3.38 0.63 5.56
CA SER A 71 3.92 1.01 4.24
C SER A 71 2.98 2.02 3.57
N ASP A 72 3.19 2.29 2.29
CA ASP A 72 2.29 3.10 1.46
C ASP A 72 1.95 2.36 0.16
N ILE A 73 0.74 2.58 -0.36
CA ILE A 73 0.31 1.99 -1.64
C ILE A 73 1.11 2.53 -2.83
N LEU A 74 1.71 3.72 -2.70
CA LEU A 74 2.42 4.40 -3.78
C LEU A 74 3.90 3.99 -3.89
N THR A 75 4.36 3.06 -3.05
CA THR A 75 5.73 2.50 -3.15
C THR A 75 5.96 1.77 -4.47
N VAL A 76 4.94 1.11 -5.03
CA VAL A 76 5.05 0.41 -6.31
C VAL A 76 5.25 1.40 -7.47
N PRO A 77 4.42 2.43 -7.67
CA PRO A 77 4.70 3.46 -8.69
C PRO A 77 6.01 4.22 -8.45
N ASP A 78 6.43 4.43 -7.21
CA ASP A 78 7.73 5.02 -6.90
C ASP A 78 8.88 4.14 -7.42
N ALA A 79 8.82 2.84 -7.18
CA ALA A 79 9.79 1.87 -7.69
C ALA A 79 9.81 1.80 -9.23
N MET A 80 8.70 2.14 -9.91
CA MET A 80 8.64 2.33 -11.38
C MET A 80 9.39 3.58 -11.84
N GLY A 81 9.83 4.45 -10.92
CA GLY A 81 10.64 5.63 -11.23
C GLY A 81 9.84 6.93 -11.38
N LEU A 82 8.62 6.99 -10.83
CA LEU A 82 7.79 8.20 -10.89
C LEU A 82 8.20 9.28 -9.89
N GLY A 83 9.04 8.95 -8.89
CA GLY A 83 9.62 9.90 -7.94
C GLY A 83 8.57 10.42 -6.94
N LEU A 84 8.24 9.58 -5.94
CA LEU A 84 7.29 9.90 -4.88
C LEU A 84 7.90 10.86 -3.88
N THR A 85 7.16 11.90 -3.54
CA THR A 85 7.48 12.85 -2.49
C THR A 85 6.27 13.11 -1.60
N PHE A 86 6.53 13.47 -0.33
CA PHE A 86 5.50 13.86 0.64
C PHE A 86 5.81 15.27 1.11
N ALA A 87 5.05 16.25 0.63
CA ALA A 87 5.13 17.62 1.15
C ALA A 87 4.26 17.76 2.41
N GLU A 88 4.72 18.54 3.36
CA GLU A 88 4.00 18.80 4.60
C GLU A 88 2.66 19.50 4.30
N GLY A 89 1.55 18.88 4.75
CA GLY A 89 0.21 19.41 4.52
C GLY A 89 -0.40 19.12 3.12
N GLU A 90 0.39 18.63 2.14
CA GLU A 90 -0.08 18.48 0.76
C GLU A 90 -0.34 17.02 0.32
N GLY A 91 0.08 16.04 1.12
CA GLY A 91 -0.01 14.62 0.77
C GLY A 91 1.03 14.15 -0.26
N PRO A 92 0.85 12.94 -0.82
CA PRO A 92 1.78 12.36 -1.77
C PRO A 92 1.74 13.07 -3.13
N ARG A 93 2.91 13.21 -3.76
CA ARG A 93 3.08 13.72 -5.13
C ARG A 93 4.10 12.91 -5.91
N PHE A 94 3.85 12.73 -7.21
CA PHE A 94 4.81 12.19 -8.14
C PHE A 94 5.47 13.28 -8.97
N ALA A 95 6.78 13.22 -9.10
CA ALA A 95 7.55 14.13 -9.95
C ALA A 95 7.24 13.92 -11.44
N LYS A 96 6.99 12.66 -11.84
CA LYS A 96 6.58 12.28 -13.19
C LYS A 96 5.16 11.75 -13.19
N GLN A 97 4.37 12.14 -14.20
CA GLN A 97 3.00 11.68 -14.40
C GLN A 97 2.89 10.87 -15.69
N VAL A 98 1.94 9.92 -15.71
CA VAL A 98 1.71 9.02 -16.85
C VAL A 98 0.47 9.49 -17.60
N ARG A 99 0.64 10.42 -18.57
CA ARG A 99 -0.47 11.12 -19.23
C ARG A 99 -0.49 10.98 -20.74
N ASP A 100 0.61 10.56 -21.33
CA ASP A 100 0.77 10.46 -22.79
C ASP A 100 1.37 9.10 -23.18
N GLU A 101 1.40 8.85 -24.48
CA GLU A 101 1.88 7.59 -25.05
C GLU A 101 3.33 7.30 -24.68
N ALA A 102 4.20 8.32 -24.74
CA ALA A 102 5.63 8.16 -24.44
C ALA A 102 5.84 7.76 -22.96
N ALA A 103 5.09 8.34 -22.02
CA ALA A 103 5.15 7.98 -20.61
C ALA A 103 4.61 6.57 -20.36
N VAL A 104 3.52 6.18 -21.06
CA VAL A 104 2.94 4.83 -20.93
C VAL A 104 3.85 3.76 -21.54
N GLU A 105 4.53 4.04 -22.65
CA GLU A 105 5.49 3.12 -23.26
C GLU A 105 6.70 2.82 -22.36
N GLN A 106 7.10 3.78 -21.53
CA GLN A 106 8.20 3.63 -20.58
C GLN A 106 7.79 2.87 -19.30
N LEU A 107 6.49 2.67 -19.06
CA LEU A 107 6.02 1.93 -17.91
C LEU A 107 6.39 0.45 -18.00
N ALA A 108 6.98 -0.04 -16.93
CA ALA A 108 7.31 -1.46 -16.78
C ALA A 108 7.10 -1.89 -15.32
N VAL A 109 6.94 -3.18 -15.10
CA VAL A 109 6.99 -3.76 -13.76
C VAL A 109 8.33 -3.39 -13.12
N PRO A 110 8.35 -2.85 -11.89
CA PRO A 110 9.58 -2.41 -11.28
C PRO A 110 10.45 -3.59 -10.85
N ASP A 111 11.76 -3.36 -10.80
CA ASP A 111 12.66 -4.26 -10.10
C ASP A 111 12.28 -4.30 -8.62
N LEU A 112 11.93 -5.49 -8.13
CA LEU A 112 11.49 -5.70 -6.74
C LEU A 112 12.61 -5.45 -5.71
N ASP A 113 13.87 -5.44 -6.11
CA ASP A 113 14.96 -5.07 -5.21
C ASP A 113 14.84 -3.63 -4.70
N LYS A 114 14.20 -2.74 -5.47
CA LYS A 114 13.86 -1.38 -5.01
C LYS A 114 12.84 -1.34 -3.88
N LEU A 115 12.09 -2.43 -3.70
CA LEU A 115 11.06 -2.60 -2.67
C LEU A 115 11.50 -3.56 -1.56
N ARG A 116 12.77 -3.97 -1.54
CA ARG A 116 13.30 -4.92 -0.56
C ARG A 116 13.04 -4.50 0.88
N TYR A 117 13.13 -3.22 1.19
CA TYR A 117 12.83 -2.69 2.52
C TYR A 117 11.42 -3.05 3.02
N VAL A 118 10.45 -3.20 2.10
CA VAL A 118 9.08 -3.64 2.45
C VAL A 118 9.10 -5.12 2.85
N PHE A 119 9.79 -5.96 2.09
CA PHE A 119 9.87 -7.41 2.35
C PHE A 119 10.65 -7.71 3.61
N ASP A 120 11.73 -6.96 3.84
CA ASP A 120 12.52 -7.05 5.08
C ASP A 120 11.68 -6.61 6.28
N ALA A 121 10.86 -5.56 6.15
CA ALA A 121 9.92 -5.14 7.19
C ALA A 121 8.86 -6.23 7.47
N VAL A 122 8.28 -6.86 6.43
CA VAL A 122 7.36 -7.99 6.60
C VAL A 122 8.01 -9.11 7.42
N THR A 123 9.23 -9.50 7.06
CA THR A 123 9.99 -10.54 7.78
C THR A 123 10.26 -10.15 9.24
N SER A 124 10.70 -8.91 9.46
CA SER A 124 10.97 -8.38 10.80
C SER A 124 9.72 -8.36 11.68
N ILE A 125 8.60 -7.83 11.15
CA ILE A 125 7.32 -7.77 11.85
C ILE A 125 6.80 -9.18 12.17
N ARG A 126 6.88 -10.12 11.22
CA ARG A 126 6.48 -11.52 11.45
C ARG A 126 7.25 -12.14 12.62
N LYS A 127 8.55 -11.91 12.67
CA LYS A 127 9.40 -12.37 13.77
C LYS A 127 9.01 -11.71 15.09
N ALA A 128 8.80 -10.40 15.09
CA ALA A 128 8.44 -9.63 16.29
C ALA A 128 7.04 -9.98 16.82
N LEU A 129 6.07 -10.26 15.96
CA LEU A 129 4.74 -10.72 16.35
C LEU A 129 4.75 -12.08 17.04
N ASN A 130 5.71 -12.93 16.73
CA ASN A 130 5.90 -14.24 17.35
C ASN A 130 4.59 -15.06 17.52
N GLY A 131 3.71 -15.02 16.49
CA GLY A 131 2.43 -15.74 16.51
C GLY A 131 1.32 -15.06 17.31
N ARG A 132 1.51 -13.89 17.89
CA ARG A 132 0.50 -13.15 18.64
C ARG A 132 -0.78 -12.91 17.82
N VAL A 133 -0.62 -12.37 16.62
CA VAL A 133 -1.68 -12.18 15.62
C VAL A 133 -1.10 -12.36 14.20
N PRO A 134 -1.93 -12.64 13.18
CA PRO A 134 -1.45 -12.68 11.81
C PRO A 134 -1.08 -11.30 11.27
N LEU A 135 -0.20 -11.29 10.26
CA LEU A 135 0.23 -10.09 9.55
C LEU A 135 -0.48 -10.01 8.19
N ILE A 136 -1.09 -8.86 7.94
CA ILE A 136 -1.67 -8.49 6.65
C ILE A 136 -0.63 -7.68 5.87
N GLY A 137 -0.26 -8.17 4.67
CA GLY A 137 0.42 -7.39 3.64
C GLY A 137 -0.60 -6.67 2.77
N PHE A 138 -0.17 -5.68 1.98
CA PHE A 138 -1.12 -4.97 1.12
C PHE A 138 -0.47 -4.31 -0.10
N SER A 139 -1.32 -3.92 -1.03
CA SER A 139 -1.01 -3.03 -2.16
C SER A 139 -2.20 -2.13 -2.49
N GLY A 140 -1.97 -1.08 -3.24
CA GLY A 140 -3.07 -0.40 -3.95
C GLY A 140 -3.58 -1.26 -5.09
N SER A 141 -4.85 -1.07 -5.48
CA SER A 141 -5.39 -1.69 -6.69
C SER A 141 -4.76 -1.08 -7.95
N PRO A 142 -4.73 -1.80 -9.08
CA PRO A 142 -4.25 -1.26 -10.34
C PRO A 142 -4.90 0.06 -10.72
N TRP A 143 -6.22 0.21 -10.50
CA TRP A 143 -6.97 1.44 -10.76
C TRP A 143 -6.57 2.57 -9.81
N THR A 144 -6.56 2.33 -8.51
CA THR A 144 -6.16 3.34 -7.52
C THR A 144 -4.74 3.84 -7.78
N LEU A 145 -3.80 2.95 -8.14
CA LEU A 145 -2.45 3.35 -8.53
C LEU A 145 -2.46 4.20 -9.80
N ALA A 146 -3.23 3.79 -10.83
CA ALA A 146 -3.36 4.56 -12.06
C ALA A 146 -3.91 5.98 -11.81
N CYS A 147 -4.89 6.14 -10.90
CA CYS A 147 -5.37 7.45 -10.49
C CYS A 147 -4.23 8.37 -10.02
N TYR A 148 -3.41 7.92 -9.09
CA TYR A 148 -2.27 8.70 -8.59
C TYR A 148 -1.20 8.94 -9.67
N MET A 149 -0.91 7.92 -10.50
CA MET A 149 0.11 8.02 -11.57
C MET A 149 -0.28 9.05 -12.63
N VAL A 150 -1.56 9.15 -12.97
CA VAL A 150 -2.08 10.10 -13.98
C VAL A 150 -2.31 11.47 -13.37
N GLU A 151 -2.99 11.57 -12.23
CA GLU A 151 -3.24 12.85 -11.55
C GLU A 151 -1.92 13.47 -11.01
N GLY A 152 -0.96 12.63 -10.60
CA GLY A 152 0.31 13.04 -10.00
C GLY A 152 0.22 13.36 -8.51
N LYS A 153 -0.98 13.40 -7.97
CA LYS A 153 -1.33 13.69 -6.56
C LYS A 153 -2.75 13.21 -6.25
N GLY A 154 -3.20 13.42 -5.01
CA GLY A 154 -4.64 13.29 -4.71
C GLY A 154 -5.48 14.26 -5.54
N SER A 155 -6.69 13.85 -5.88
CA SER A 155 -7.63 14.64 -6.68
C SER A 155 -9.04 14.54 -6.08
N ASP A 156 -9.83 15.59 -6.21
CA ASP A 156 -11.22 15.60 -5.76
C ASP A 156 -12.18 15.06 -6.84
N ASP A 157 -11.86 15.27 -8.11
CA ASP A 157 -12.73 14.92 -9.25
C ASP A 157 -12.17 13.82 -10.18
N TYR A 158 -10.87 13.51 -10.08
CA TYR A 158 -10.20 12.53 -10.93
C TYR A 158 -10.37 12.79 -12.43
N ARG A 159 -10.39 14.05 -12.81
CA ARG A 159 -10.69 14.49 -14.17
C ARG A 159 -9.69 14.00 -15.20
N LEU A 160 -8.39 14.05 -14.89
CA LEU A 160 -7.34 13.67 -15.84
C LEU A 160 -7.38 12.17 -16.15
N VAL A 161 -7.46 11.34 -15.11
CA VAL A 161 -7.49 9.87 -15.29
C VAL A 161 -8.77 9.43 -15.98
N LYS A 162 -9.94 10.02 -15.66
CA LYS A 162 -11.20 9.75 -16.35
C LYS A 162 -11.15 10.21 -17.81
N THR A 163 -10.57 11.37 -18.08
CA THR A 163 -10.38 11.85 -19.46
C THR A 163 -9.51 10.88 -20.25
N LEU A 164 -8.39 10.43 -19.69
CA LEU A 164 -7.52 9.44 -20.33
C LEU A 164 -8.28 8.14 -20.61
N MET A 165 -9.04 7.64 -19.64
CA MET A 165 -9.82 6.40 -19.75
C MET A 165 -10.80 6.43 -20.92
N TYR A 166 -11.51 7.56 -21.14
CA TYR A 166 -12.48 7.68 -22.20
C TYR A 166 -11.88 8.10 -23.55
N SER A 167 -10.84 8.93 -23.58
CA SER A 167 -10.23 9.42 -24.81
C SER A 167 -9.15 8.48 -25.38
N ARG A 168 -8.44 7.75 -24.54
CA ARG A 168 -7.38 6.81 -24.89
C ARG A 168 -7.45 5.54 -24.03
N PRO A 169 -8.53 4.75 -24.21
CA PRO A 169 -8.71 3.49 -23.46
C PRO A 169 -7.57 2.50 -23.67
N ASP A 170 -6.93 2.52 -24.83
CA ASP A 170 -5.73 1.74 -25.14
C ASP A 170 -4.58 2.01 -24.15
N LEU A 171 -4.30 3.28 -23.87
CA LEU A 171 -3.27 3.68 -22.90
C LEU A 171 -3.67 3.30 -21.47
N MET A 172 -4.93 3.52 -21.11
CA MET A 172 -5.43 3.13 -19.78
C MET A 172 -5.32 1.63 -19.56
N HIS A 173 -5.72 0.81 -20.53
CA HIS A 173 -5.60 -0.65 -20.44
C HIS A 173 -4.13 -1.08 -20.26
N ARG A 174 -3.19 -0.41 -20.94
CA ARG A 174 -1.76 -0.69 -20.75
C ARG A 174 -1.26 -0.33 -19.35
N ILE A 175 -1.64 0.84 -18.82
CA ILE A 175 -1.32 1.24 -17.44
C ILE A 175 -1.85 0.21 -16.45
N LEU A 176 -3.12 -0.20 -16.59
CA LEU A 176 -3.76 -1.16 -15.70
C LEU A 176 -3.11 -2.54 -15.78
N ALA A 177 -2.72 -3.00 -16.98
CA ALA A 177 -2.03 -4.27 -17.17
C ALA A 177 -0.67 -4.27 -16.46
N VAL A 178 0.15 -3.25 -16.66
CA VAL A 178 1.46 -3.13 -15.99
C VAL A 178 1.28 -3.05 -14.47
N ASN A 179 0.30 -2.28 -13.99
CA ASN A 179 0.00 -2.20 -12.57
C ASN A 179 -0.47 -3.55 -12.00
N ALA A 180 -1.31 -4.29 -12.73
CA ALA A 180 -1.78 -5.60 -12.28
C ALA A 180 -0.62 -6.59 -12.11
N ASP A 181 0.28 -6.65 -13.09
CA ASP A 181 1.47 -7.50 -13.04
C ASP A 181 2.40 -7.08 -11.89
N ALA A 182 2.63 -5.78 -11.71
CA ALA A 182 3.46 -5.25 -10.63
C ALA A 182 2.85 -5.55 -9.25
N VAL A 183 1.54 -5.34 -9.08
CA VAL A 183 0.82 -5.62 -7.82
C VAL A 183 0.87 -7.12 -7.51
N ALA A 184 0.66 -7.98 -8.50
CA ALA A 184 0.73 -9.44 -8.32
C ALA A 184 2.12 -9.88 -7.83
N GLN A 185 3.17 -9.40 -8.47
CA GLN A 185 4.55 -9.73 -8.07
C GLN A 185 4.89 -9.16 -6.68
N TYR A 186 4.48 -7.93 -6.39
CA TYR A 186 4.70 -7.27 -5.11
C TYR A 186 3.98 -7.98 -3.96
N LEU A 187 2.73 -8.43 -4.16
CA LEU A 187 1.99 -9.19 -3.15
C LEU A 187 2.57 -10.59 -2.94
N ASN A 188 2.99 -11.28 -4.01
CA ASN A 188 3.65 -12.57 -3.89
C ASN A 188 4.96 -12.44 -3.08
N ALA A 189 5.76 -11.42 -3.33
CA ALA A 189 6.98 -11.17 -2.55
C ALA A 189 6.69 -10.88 -1.07
N GLN A 190 5.58 -10.21 -0.74
CA GLN A 190 5.15 -10.04 0.65
C GLN A 190 4.71 -11.36 1.29
N ILE A 191 4.03 -12.25 0.53
CA ILE A 191 3.66 -13.58 1.01
C ILE A 191 4.92 -14.40 1.28
N ASP A 192 5.87 -14.42 0.36
CA ASP A 192 7.15 -15.13 0.51
C ASP A 192 7.96 -14.60 1.71
N ALA A 193 7.88 -13.31 1.99
CA ALA A 193 8.50 -12.68 3.16
C ALA A 193 7.76 -12.98 4.48
N GLY A 194 6.54 -13.55 4.44
CA GLY A 194 5.82 -14.02 5.62
C GLY A 194 4.46 -13.37 5.91
N ALA A 195 3.90 -12.56 5.01
CA ALA A 195 2.53 -12.08 5.15
C ALA A 195 1.55 -13.27 5.10
N GLN A 196 0.57 -13.28 6.02
CA GLN A 196 -0.35 -14.42 6.17
C GLN A 196 -1.73 -14.15 5.51
N ALA A 197 -2.01 -12.90 5.24
CA ALA A 197 -3.12 -12.43 4.42
C ALA A 197 -2.64 -11.24 3.61
N VAL A 198 -3.31 -10.95 2.50
CA VAL A 198 -3.05 -9.76 1.69
C VAL A 198 -4.34 -9.01 1.41
N MET A 199 -4.22 -7.68 1.33
CA MET A 199 -5.33 -6.76 1.07
C MET A 199 -4.99 -5.91 -0.15
N ILE A 200 -5.94 -5.74 -1.05
CA ILE A 200 -5.85 -4.77 -2.14
C ILE A 200 -6.75 -3.58 -1.80
N PHE A 201 -6.15 -2.40 -1.64
CA PHE A 201 -6.89 -1.17 -1.38
C PHE A 201 -7.31 -0.53 -2.70
N ASP A 202 -8.61 -0.55 -2.96
CA ASP A 202 -9.21 0.16 -4.10
C ASP A 202 -9.93 1.43 -3.64
N SER A 203 -9.15 2.37 -3.10
CA SER A 203 -9.66 3.61 -2.50
C SER A 203 -10.49 4.44 -3.48
N TRP A 204 -10.19 4.33 -4.77
CA TRP A 204 -10.82 5.13 -5.82
C TRP A 204 -11.71 4.32 -6.77
N GLY A 205 -11.99 3.07 -6.46
CA GLY A 205 -12.95 2.27 -7.23
C GLY A 205 -14.35 2.90 -7.31
N GLY A 206 -14.76 3.58 -6.24
CA GLY A 206 -16.06 4.26 -6.18
C GLY A 206 -16.20 5.52 -7.04
N VAL A 207 -15.13 5.99 -7.72
CA VAL A 207 -15.23 7.12 -8.67
C VAL A 207 -15.52 6.69 -10.10
N LEU A 208 -15.53 5.38 -10.34
CA LEU A 208 -15.94 4.79 -11.63
C LEU A 208 -17.47 4.79 -11.74
N ALA A 209 -17.96 4.97 -12.96
CA ALA A 209 -19.37 4.76 -13.27
C ALA A 209 -19.67 3.27 -13.47
N ASP A 210 -20.96 2.88 -13.36
CA ASP A 210 -21.38 1.53 -13.68
C ASP A 210 -21.03 1.19 -15.12
N GLY A 211 -20.33 0.08 -15.33
CA GLY A 211 -19.89 -0.39 -16.65
C GLY A 211 -18.63 0.28 -17.20
N ALA A 212 -17.90 1.04 -16.39
CA ALA A 212 -16.61 1.62 -16.78
C ALA A 212 -15.45 0.59 -16.68
#